data_182be09dd6bc18bb29d2059cc7c0ba0a
#
_entry.id   182be09dd6bc18bb29d2059cc7c0ba0a
#
_cell.length_a   1.000
_cell.length_b   1.000
_cell.length_c   1.000
_cell.angle_alpha   90.00
_cell.angle_beta   90.00
_cell.angle_gamma   90.00
#
_symmetry.space_group_name_H-M   'P 1'
#
loop_
_entity.id
_entity.type
_entity.pdbx_description
1 polymer ?
#
loop_
_entity_poly.entity_id
_entity_poly.type
_entity_poly.pdbx_seq_one_letter_code
_entity_poly.pdbx_strand_id
1 'polypeptide(L)'
;MKTELSISALVRVSSAIAFGFLLATAAHAEDKKPLEVVPVSTTTMTKIAVVDLQLLVADSKAGKSIRDQLEKQRNKYRSQIEKQESDLSAMEKALVAERAKLSKEDFAKKGKAFQEKVIAAQKSVQKQRAAFDAAYTKAMEKLREHVVKIVAEIAGKEGIGLVLNRQEVVLVDAKMDLTKRVLATLDARVSSIPVNI
;
A
#
# COMPACT_ATOMS: atom_id res chain seq x y z
N MET A 1 9.26 -45.69 12.39
CA MET A 1 8.73 -45.87 13.73
C MET A 1 7.52 -44.94 13.80
N LYS A 2 6.30 -45.39 13.47
CA LYS A 2 5.26 -45.97 14.35
C LYS A 2 5.11 -45.12 15.61
N THR A 3 4.02 -44.43 15.81
CA THR A 3 2.78 -44.97 16.34
C THR A 3 1.58 -44.04 16.11
N GLU A 4 0.55 -44.61 15.55
CA GLU A 4 -0.88 -44.26 15.65
C GLU A 4 -1.34 -44.26 17.13
N LEU A 5 -2.38 -43.51 17.47
CA LEU A 5 -3.47 -44.00 18.32
C LEU A 5 -4.74 -43.14 18.18
N SER A 6 -5.68 -43.77 17.55
CA SER A 6 -7.13 -43.59 17.60
C SER A 6 -7.66 -43.92 18.99
N ILE A 7 -8.69 -43.21 19.49
CA ILE A 7 -9.75 -43.81 20.35
C ILE A 7 -11.06 -43.04 20.19
N SER A 8 -12.01 -43.76 19.63
CA SER A 8 -13.45 -43.52 19.68
C SER A 8 -14.01 -43.82 21.07
N ALA A 9 -14.99 -43.09 21.55
CA ALA A 9 -15.90 -43.57 22.56
C ALA A 9 -17.30 -43.00 22.45
N LEU A 10 -18.12 -43.82 21.98
CA LEU A 10 -19.56 -43.96 21.91
C LEU A 10 -20.15 -44.06 23.34
N VAL A 11 -21.15 -43.26 23.68
CA VAL A 11 -22.12 -43.65 24.71
C VAL A 11 -23.54 -43.26 24.27
N ARG A 12 -24.30 -44.31 23.93
CA ARG A 12 -25.76 -44.28 23.85
C ARG A 12 -26.30 -44.60 25.24
N VAL A 13 -27.30 -43.88 25.69
CA VAL A 13 -28.24 -44.40 26.71
C VAL A 13 -29.68 -44.08 26.26
N SER A 14 -30.35 -45.15 25.91
CA SER A 14 -31.82 -45.21 25.75
C SER A 14 -32.43 -45.37 27.16
N SER A 15 -33.52 -44.68 27.45
CA SER A 15 -34.53 -45.26 28.36
C SER A 15 -35.92 -44.70 28.08
N ALA A 16 -36.77 -45.58 27.64
CA ALA A 16 -38.20 -45.37 27.44
C ALA A 16 -38.93 -45.62 28.77
N ILE A 17 -39.84 -44.74 29.13
CA ILE A 17 -40.94 -45.11 30.07
C ILE A 17 -42.23 -44.47 29.52
N ALA A 18 -43.15 -45.30 29.12
CA ALA A 18 -44.54 -45.00 28.83
C ALA A 18 -45.31 -44.95 30.16
N PHE A 19 -46.28 -44.07 30.29
CA PHE A 19 -47.62 -44.35 30.86
C PHE A 19 -48.42 -43.05 31.07
N GLY A 20 -49.66 -43.07 30.64
CA GLY A 20 -50.69 -42.29 31.31
C GLY A 20 -51.58 -41.42 30.41
N PHE A 21 -52.60 -42.05 29.93
CA PHE A 21 -53.81 -41.50 29.29
C PHE A 21 -54.58 -40.60 30.26
N LEU A 22 -54.87 -39.34 29.89
CA LEU A 22 -56.10 -38.69 30.38
C LEU A 22 -56.54 -37.61 29.34
N LEU A 23 -57.72 -37.87 28.74
CA LEU A 23 -58.43 -36.88 27.93
C LEU A 23 -58.97 -35.77 28.84
N ALA A 24 -58.58 -34.52 28.56
CA ALA A 24 -59.34 -33.36 28.95
C ALA A 24 -59.37 -32.43 27.75
N THR A 25 -60.50 -32.39 27.06
CA THR A 25 -60.81 -31.44 26.01
C THR A 25 -61.08 -30.07 26.61
N ALA A 26 -60.05 -29.23 26.65
CA ALA A 26 -60.21 -27.79 26.86
C ALA A 26 -60.04 -27.12 25.51
N ALA A 27 -61.13 -26.62 24.95
CA ALA A 27 -61.11 -25.73 23.80
C ALA A 27 -60.38 -24.47 24.17
N HIS A 28 -59.10 -24.37 23.80
CA HIS A 28 -58.37 -23.12 23.80
C HIS A 28 -58.65 -22.46 22.44
N ALA A 29 -59.44 -21.40 22.50
CA ALA A 29 -59.48 -20.41 21.44
C ALA A 29 -58.06 -19.83 21.30
N GLU A 30 -57.31 -20.25 20.29
CA GLU A 30 -56.06 -19.59 19.89
C GLU A 30 -56.41 -18.18 19.41
N ASP A 31 -56.15 -17.24 20.29
CA ASP A 31 -56.11 -15.83 19.94
C ASP A 31 -54.94 -15.63 18.96
N LYS A 32 -55.23 -15.77 17.67
CA LYS A 32 -54.26 -15.48 16.59
C LYS A 32 -53.98 -13.96 16.63
N LYS A 33 -53.02 -13.58 17.52
CA LYS A 33 -52.41 -12.26 17.43
C LYS A 33 -51.94 -12.04 16.01
N PRO A 34 -52.42 -11.01 15.29
CA PRO A 34 -51.93 -10.73 13.95
C PRO A 34 -50.41 -10.61 14.02
N LEU A 35 -49.70 -11.33 13.14
CA LEU A 35 -48.25 -11.12 12.98
C LEU A 35 -48.05 -9.64 12.65
N GLU A 36 -47.49 -8.92 13.59
CA GLU A 36 -47.08 -7.53 13.40
C GLU A 36 -46.03 -7.56 12.29
N VAL A 37 -46.43 -7.15 11.08
CA VAL A 37 -45.52 -6.99 9.94
C VAL A 37 -44.59 -5.87 10.34
N VAL A 38 -43.41 -6.23 10.89
CA VAL A 38 -42.32 -5.29 11.10
C VAL A 38 -42.05 -4.65 9.74
N PRO A 39 -42.22 -3.33 9.58
CA PRO A 39 -41.93 -2.70 8.30
C PRO A 39 -40.46 -2.98 7.99
N VAL A 40 -40.21 -3.74 6.93
CA VAL A 40 -38.87 -3.87 6.38
C VAL A 40 -38.47 -2.47 6.02
N SER A 41 -37.56 -1.90 6.85
CA SER A 41 -36.96 -0.61 6.57
C SER A 41 -36.50 -0.65 5.12
N THR A 42 -37.04 0.24 4.31
CA THR A 42 -36.63 0.39 2.92
C THR A 42 -35.12 0.58 2.93
N THR A 43 -34.38 -0.49 2.61
CA THR A 43 -32.95 -0.46 2.48
C THR A 43 -32.67 0.56 1.39
N THR A 44 -32.24 1.74 1.76
CA THR A 44 -31.76 2.73 0.82
C THR A 44 -30.61 2.07 0.09
N MET A 45 -30.82 1.71 -1.17
CA MET A 45 -29.80 1.07 -2.01
C MET A 45 -28.58 1.98 -2.02
N THR A 46 -27.55 1.61 -1.28
CA THR A 46 -26.30 2.36 -1.24
C THR A 46 -25.69 2.33 -2.62
N LYS A 47 -25.53 3.47 -3.25
CA LYS A 47 -24.82 3.55 -4.54
C LYS A 47 -23.37 3.13 -4.35
N ILE A 48 -22.89 2.30 -5.28
CA ILE A 48 -21.51 1.82 -5.30
C ILE A 48 -20.82 2.40 -6.53
N ALA A 49 -19.56 2.75 -6.39
CA ALA A 49 -18.71 3.20 -7.49
C ALA A 49 -17.34 2.51 -7.44
N VAL A 50 -16.59 2.63 -8.52
CA VAL A 50 -15.21 2.17 -8.61
C VAL A 50 -14.28 3.28 -9.04
N VAL A 51 -13.01 3.18 -8.63
CA VAL A 51 -11.93 4.09 -9.02
C VAL A 51 -10.66 3.28 -9.25
N ASP A 52 -9.98 3.50 -10.36
CA ASP A 52 -8.67 2.92 -10.65
C ASP A 52 -7.56 3.80 -10.07
N LEU A 53 -7.09 3.44 -8.89
CA LEU A 53 -6.03 4.17 -8.21
C LEU A 53 -4.69 4.10 -8.96
N GLN A 54 -4.39 2.99 -9.63
CA GLN A 54 -3.14 2.86 -10.39
C GLN A 54 -3.15 3.78 -11.60
N LEU A 55 -4.25 3.81 -12.34
CA LEU A 55 -4.41 4.72 -13.48
C LEU A 55 -4.30 6.18 -13.03
N LEU A 56 -4.93 6.56 -11.91
CA LEU A 56 -4.82 7.91 -11.38
C LEU A 56 -3.37 8.30 -11.06
N VAL A 57 -2.62 7.39 -10.43
CA VAL A 57 -1.20 7.59 -10.14
C VAL A 57 -0.37 7.65 -11.43
N ALA A 58 -0.65 6.77 -12.39
CA ALA A 58 0.12 6.70 -13.62
C ALA A 58 -0.12 7.89 -14.54
N ASP A 59 -1.36 8.33 -14.71
CA ASP A 59 -1.75 9.26 -15.76
C ASP A 59 -1.93 10.70 -15.31
N SER A 60 -2.13 10.95 -14.01
CA SER A 60 -2.28 12.31 -13.51
C SER A 60 -1.04 13.18 -13.72
N LYS A 61 -1.24 14.47 -13.90
CA LYS A 61 -0.15 15.47 -13.95
C LYS A 61 0.74 15.39 -12.72
N ALA A 62 0.14 15.24 -11.55
CA ALA A 62 0.86 15.09 -10.30
C ALA A 62 1.73 13.82 -10.25
N GLY A 63 1.20 12.68 -10.69
CA GLY A 63 1.96 11.42 -10.77
C GLY A 63 3.11 11.49 -11.78
N LYS A 64 2.88 12.10 -12.95
CA LYS A 64 3.93 12.36 -13.94
C LYS A 64 5.01 13.28 -13.36
N SER A 65 4.61 14.37 -12.70
CA SER A 65 5.54 15.28 -12.04
C SER A 65 6.42 14.60 -10.98
N ILE A 66 5.87 13.69 -10.18
CA ILE A 66 6.66 12.91 -9.21
C ILE A 66 7.73 12.08 -9.94
N ARG A 67 7.35 11.36 -11.01
CA ARG A 67 8.30 10.56 -11.80
C ARG A 67 9.42 11.40 -12.41
N ASP A 68 9.06 12.51 -13.04
CA ASP A 68 10.03 13.40 -13.68
C ASP A 68 11.04 13.98 -12.68
N GLN A 69 10.57 14.37 -11.50
CA GLN A 69 11.44 14.87 -10.43
C GLN A 69 12.40 13.79 -9.92
N LEU A 70 11.89 12.56 -9.72
CA LEU A 70 12.70 11.42 -9.31
C LEU A 70 13.75 11.06 -10.37
N GLU A 71 13.37 11.06 -11.64
CA GLU A 71 14.29 10.77 -12.74
C GLU A 71 15.42 11.81 -12.81
N LYS A 72 15.09 13.10 -12.73
CA LYS A 72 16.09 14.18 -12.67
C LYS A 72 17.07 14.00 -11.51
N GLN A 73 16.55 13.68 -10.33
CA GLN A 73 17.39 13.44 -9.16
C GLN A 73 18.25 12.18 -9.32
N ARG A 74 17.68 11.09 -9.87
CA ARG A 74 18.44 9.86 -10.16
C ARG A 74 19.61 10.12 -11.10
N ASN A 75 19.39 10.89 -12.17
CA ASN A 75 20.44 11.24 -13.12
C ASN A 75 21.53 12.11 -12.46
N LYS A 76 21.14 13.06 -11.61
CA LYS A 76 22.10 13.86 -10.82
C LYS A 76 22.95 12.98 -9.92
N TYR A 77 22.33 12.03 -9.21
CA TYR A 77 23.09 11.13 -8.32
C TYR A 77 23.97 10.16 -9.10
N ARG A 78 23.53 9.67 -10.24
CA ARG A 78 24.39 8.85 -11.12
C ARG A 78 25.69 9.59 -11.45
N SER A 79 25.59 10.82 -11.93
CA SER A 79 26.75 11.64 -12.25
C SER A 79 27.66 11.90 -11.02
N GLN A 80 27.07 12.06 -9.84
CA GLN A 80 27.85 12.22 -8.60
C GLN A 80 28.60 10.93 -8.23
N ILE A 81 27.97 9.76 -8.38
CA ILE A 81 28.59 8.47 -8.12
C ILE A 81 29.72 8.22 -9.11
N GLU A 82 29.48 8.42 -10.41
CA GLU A 82 30.52 8.28 -11.45
C GLU A 82 31.74 9.16 -11.18
N LYS A 83 31.52 10.40 -10.73
CA LYS A 83 32.62 11.29 -10.32
C LYS A 83 33.35 10.74 -9.08
N GLN A 84 32.63 10.31 -8.05
CA GLN A 84 33.24 9.72 -6.84
C GLN A 84 34.07 8.47 -7.17
N GLU A 85 33.58 7.61 -8.04
CA GLU A 85 34.32 6.41 -8.48
C GLU A 85 35.58 6.77 -9.25
N SER A 86 35.49 7.77 -10.15
CA SER A 86 36.65 8.30 -10.87
C SER A 86 37.70 8.89 -9.93
N ASP A 87 37.26 9.70 -8.94
CA ASP A 87 38.15 10.30 -7.94
C ASP A 87 38.83 9.24 -7.07
N LEU A 88 38.08 8.21 -6.65
CA LEU A 88 38.62 7.08 -5.88
C LEU A 88 39.64 6.28 -6.70
N SER A 89 39.34 5.99 -7.97
CA SER A 89 40.26 5.31 -8.88
C SER A 89 41.56 6.11 -9.11
N ALA A 90 41.45 7.44 -9.27
CA ALA A 90 42.62 8.28 -9.40
C ALA A 90 43.48 8.28 -8.13
N MET A 91 42.85 8.34 -6.94
CA MET A 91 43.54 8.25 -5.66
C MET A 91 44.26 6.92 -5.46
N GLU A 92 43.59 5.79 -5.83
CA GLU A 92 44.20 4.46 -5.75
C GLU A 92 45.45 4.36 -6.64
N LYS A 93 45.34 4.81 -7.90
CA LYS A 93 46.47 4.84 -8.82
C LYS A 93 47.61 5.70 -8.33
N ALA A 94 47.31 6.87 -7.77
CA ALA A 94 48.31 7.75 -7.16
C ALA A 94 49.01 7.10 -5.97
N LEU A 95 48.25 6.45 -5.10
CA LEU A 95 48.77 5.75 -3.93
C LEU A 95 49.74 4.61 -4.33
N VAL A 96 49.36 3.86 -5.37
CA VAL A 96 50.21 2.76 -5.92
C VAL A 96 51.50 3.35 -6.52
N ALA A 97 51.43 4.43 -7.32
CA ALA A 97 52.58 5.07 -7.95
C ALA A 97 53.54 5.69 -6.93
N GLU A 98 53.03 6.20 -5.83
CA GLU A 98 53.82 6.84 -4.78
C GLU A 98 54.40 5.84 -3.76
N ARG A 99 54.02 4.59 -3.78
CA ARG A 99 54.41 3.57 -2.80
C ARG A 99 55.94 3.44 -2.64
N ALA A 100 56.69 3.52 -3.72
CA ALA A 100 58.15 3.40 -3.72
C ALA A 100 58.85 4.71 -3.25
N LYS A 101 58.15 5.85 -3.21
CA LYS A 101 58.69 7.17 -2.90
C LYS A 101 58.35 7.67 -1.49
N LEU A 102 57.35 7.05 -0.85
CA LEU A 102 56.86 7.49 0.45
C LEU A 102 57.51 6.70 1.59
N SER A 103 57.63 7.37 2.74
CA SER A 103 57.92 6.67 4.00
C SER A 103 56.83 5.70 4.36
N LYS A 104 57.09 4.70 5.20
CA LYS A 104 56.06 3.74 5.67
C LYS A 104 54.92 4.48 6.38
N GLU A 105 55.23 5.50 7.16
CA GLU A 105 54.27 6.31 7.91
C GLU A 105 53.39 7.13 6.97
N ASP A 106 53.94 7.76 5.96
CA ASP A 106 53.16 8.58 5.00
C ASP A 106 52.31 7.71 4.11
N PHE A 107 52.83 6.55 3.70
CA PHE A 107 52.02 5.57 2.94
C PHE A 107 50.83 5.06 3.77
N ALA A 108 51.04 4.75 5.06
CA ALA A 108 49.98 4.34 5.96
C ALA A 108 48.92 5.43 6.15
N LYS A 109 49.32 6.71 6.32
CA LYS A 109 48.40 7.86 6.42
C LYS A 109 47.54 8.00 5.14
N LYS A 110 48.18 7.97 3.97
CA LYS A 110 47.45 8.10 2.70
C LYS A 110 46.51 6.89 2.46
N GLY A 111 46.94 5.68 2.81
CA GLY A 111 46.11 4.48 2.74
C GLY A 111 44.87 4.57 3.63
N LYS A 112 45.06 5.07 4.87
CA LYS A 112 43.94 5.32 5.78
C LYS A 112 42.96 6.36 5.24
N ALA A 113 43.45 7.49 4.72
CA ALA A 113 42.64 8.53 4.12
C ALA A 113 41.85 8.03 2.89
N PHE A 114 42.45 7.18 2.06
CA PHE A 114 41.77 6.50 0.95
C PHE A 114 40.66 5.60 1.46
N GLN A 115 40.94 4.75 2.44
CA GLN A 115 39.94 3.83 3.02
C GLN A 115 38.77 4.61 3.66
N GLU A 116 39.01 5.71 4.34
CA GLU A 116 37.98 6.58 4.90
C GLU A 116 37.07 7.17 3.79
N LYS A 117 37.67 7.56 2.64
CA LYS A 117 36.89 8.06 1.49
C LYS A 117 36.06 6.95 0.85
N VAL A 118 36.54 5.74 0.73
CA VAL A 118 35.78 4.59 0.23
C VAL A 118 34.56 4.33 1.15
N ILE A 119 34.78 4.29 2.46
CA ILE A 119 33.70 4.09 3.43
C ILE A 119 32.67 5.25 3.35
N ALA A 120 33.15 6.49 3.24
CA ALA A 120 32.27 7.65 3.10
C ALA A 120 31.43 7.61 1.82
N ALA A 121 32.02 7.18 0.68
CA ALA A 121 31.32 7.00 -0.57
C ALA A 121 30.22 5.93 -0.45
N GLN A 122 30.52 4.77 0.13
CA GLN A 122 29.55 3.71 0.37
C GLN A 122 28.38 4.17 1.25
N LYS A 123 28.68 4.86 2.36
CA LYS A 123 27.66 5.44 3.25
C LYS A 123 26.79 6.47 2.52
N SER A 124 27.40 7.31 1.66
CA SER A 124 26.68 8.29 0.85
C SER A 124 25.66 7.65 -0.06
N VAL A 125 26.04 6.59 -0.79
CA VAL A 125 25.14 5.83 -1.67
C VAL A 125 23.97 5.25 -0.88
N GLN A 126 24.20 4.62 0.27
CA GLN A 126 23.16 4.07 1.11
C GLN A 126 22.20 5.15 1.63
N LYS A 127 22.75 6.29 2.11
CA LYS A 127 21.95 7.42 2.58
C LYS A 127 21.07 8.00 1.46
N GLN A 128 21.64 8.15 0.28
CA GLN A 128 20.89 8.64 -0.88
C GLN A 128 19.75 7.71 -1.27
N ARG A 129 19.99 6.39 -1.28
CA ARG A 129 18.95 5.39 -1.58
C ARG A 129 17.79 5.49 -0.59
N ALA A 130 18.10 5.53 0.71
CA ALA A 130 17.08 5.70 1.75
C ALA A 130 16.29 7.01 1.61
N ALA A 131 16.98 8.12 1.26
CA ALA A 131 16.35 9.41 1.03
C ALA A 131 15.40 9.38 -0.19
N PHE A 132 15.78 8.68 -1.27
CA PHE A 132 14.91 8.47 -2.43
C PHE A 132 13.64 7.72 -2.07
N ASP A 133 13.78 6.58 -1.38
CA ASP A 133 12.65 5.73 -1.01
C ASP A 133 11.68 6.51 -0.10
N ALA A 134 12.22 7.25 0.88
CA ALA A 134 11.42 8.08 1.77
C ALA A 134 10.70 9.21 1.04
N ALA A 135 11.39 9.90 0.12
CA ALA A 135 10.81 10.99 -0.66
C ALA A 135 9.71 10.50 -1.62
N TYR A 136 9.93 9.35 -2.26
CA TYR A 136 8.94 8.70 -3.09
C TYR A 136 7.69 8.34 -2.28
N THR A 137 7.86 7.63 -1.18
CA THR A 137 6.74 7.24 -0.30
C THR A 137 5.93 8.45 0.13
N LYS A 138 6.58 9.49 0.62
CA LYS A 138 5.92 10.72 1.06
C LYS A 138 5.16 11.44 -0.07
N ALA A 139 5.73 11.48 -1.29
CA ALA A 139 5.06 12.08 -2.44
C ALA A 139 3.83 11.27 -2.87
N MET A 140 3.93 9.94 -2.84
CA MET A 140 2.82 9.05 -3.15
C MET A 140 1.70 9.10 -2.11
N GLU A 141 2.03 9.23 -0.83
CA GLU A 141 1.04 9.46 0.23
C GLU A 141 0.26 10.75 -0.01
N LYS A 142 0.95 11.86 -0.31
CA LYS A 142 0.29 13.12 -0.65
C LYS A 142 -0.62 13.01 -1.87
N LEU A 143 -0.17 12.31 -2.92
CA LEU A 143 -0.99 12.08 -4.09
C LEU A 143 -2.27 11.31 -3.73
N ARG A 144 -2.13 10.24 -2.95
CA ARG A 144 -3.25 9.43 -2.46
C ARG A 144 -4.23 10.27 -1.61
N GLU A 145 -3.74 11.13 -0.74
CA GLU A 145 -4.59 12.02 0.06
C GLU A 145 -5.45 12.94 -0.83
N HIS A 146 -4.86 13.52 -1.88
CA HIS A 146 -5.60 14.33 -2.83
C HIS A 146 -6.67 13.53 -3.57
N VAL A 147 -6.32 12.32 -4.02
CA VAL A 147 -7.27 11.42 -4.68
C VAL A 147 -8.43 11.07 -3.74
N VAL A 148 -8.15 10.65 -2.50
CA VAL A 148 -9.18 10.29 -1.53
C VAL A 148 -10.11 11.46 -1.24
N LYS A 149 -9.59 12.68 -1.08
CA LYS A 149 -10.42 13.89 -0.89
C LYS A 149 -11.35 14.14 -2.06
N ILE A 150 -10.85 14.03 -3.28
CA ILE A 150 -11.65 14.24 -4.50
C ILE A 150 -12.73 13.15 -4.63
N VAL A 151 -12.37 11.88 -4.37
CA VAL A 151 -13.30 10.76 -4.38
C VAL A 151 -14.42 10.98 -3.34
N ALA A 152 -14.06 11.38 -2.12
CA ALA A 152 -15.02 11.65 -1.06
C ALA A 152 -15.98 12.81 -1.40
N GLU A 153 -15.47 13.88 -2.02
CA GLU A 153 -16.31 15.00 -2.48
C GLU A 153 -17.31 14.58 -3.57
N ILE A 154 -16.85 13.77 -4.55
CA ILE A 154 -17.72 13.26 -5.61
C ILE A 154 -18.75 12.30 -5.02
N ALA A 155 -18.34 11.38 -4.18
CA ALA A 155 -19.19 10.40 -3.53
C ALA A 155 -20.27 11.09 -2.67
N GLY A 156 -19.89 12.09 -1.88
CA GLY A 156 -20.83 12.84 -1.04
C GLY A 156 -21.87 13.60 -1.85
N LYS A 157 -21.49 14.21 -2.98
CA LYS A 157 -22.43 14.93 -3.86
C LYS A 157 -23.43 14.00 -4.54
N GLU A 158 -23.06 12.76 -4.83
CA GLU A 158 -23.88 11.81 -5.58
C GLU A 158 -24.57 10.76 -4.72
N GLY A 159 -24.38 10.81 -3.40
CA GLY A 159 -24.94 9.83 -2.46
C GLY A 159 -24.36 8.44 -2.66
N ILE A 160 -23.06 8.35 -3.02
CA ILE A 160 -22.33 7.09 -3.16
C ILE A 160 -21.82 6.69 -1.77
N GLY A 161 -22.27 5.56 -1.27
CA GLY A 161 -21.90 5.08 0.07
C GLY A 161 -20.69 4.16 0.10
N LEU A 162 -20.26 3.62 -1.06
CA LEU A 162 -19.12 2.73 -1.16
C LEU A 162 -18.36 2.98 -2.46
N VAL A 163 -17.02 3.16 -2.34
CA VAL A 163 -16.12 3.25 -3.49
C VAL A 163 -15.08 2.15 -3.36
N LEU A 164 -14.97 1.31 -4.39
CA LEU A 164 -14.03 0.19 -4.46
C LEU A 164 -12.87 0.52 -5.40
N ASN A 165 -11.73 -0.12 -5.17
CA ASN A 165 -10.64 -0.07 -6.15
C ASN A 165 -11.01 -0.92 -7.37
N ARG A 166 -10.85 -0.37 -8.57
CA ARG A 166 -11.18 -1.04 -9.84
C ARG A 166 -10.51 -2.41 -10.00
N GLN A 167 -9.29 -2.57 -9.43
CA GLN A 167 -8.52 -3.81 -9.53
C GLN A 167 -9.10 -4.98 -8.73
N GLU A 168 -9.93 -4.68 -7.73
CA GLU A 168 -10.59 -5.68 -6.89
C GLU A 168 -11.97 -6.10 -7.45
N VAL A 169 -12.37 -5.47 -8.57
CA VAL A 169 -13.69 -5.67 -9.18
C VAL A 169 -13.56 -6.34 -10.55
N VAL A 170 -14.10 -7.54 -10.70
CA VAL A 170 -14.02 -8.32 -11.93
C VAL A 170 -14.86 -7.70 -13.05
N LEU A 171 -16.09 -7.27 -12.72
CA LEU A 171 -17.03 -6.68 -13.68
C LEU A 171 -17.73 -5.48 -13.05
N VAL A 172 -17.79 -4.37 -13.77
CA VAL A 172 -18.48 -3.15 -13.34
C VAL A 172 -19.07 -2.42 -14.55
N ASP A 173 -20.24 -1.83 -14.38
CA ASP A 173 -20.82 -0.92 -15.38
C ASP A 173 -19.97 0.34 -15.50
N ALA A 174 -19.73 0.79 -16.72
CA ALA A 174 -18.95 2.02 -16.99
C ALA A 174 -19.51 3.27 -16.30
N LYS A 175 -20.82 3.30 -16.04
CA LYS A 175 -21.46 4.41 -15.30
C LYS A 175 -21.07 4.48 -13.83
N MET A 176 -20.58 3.38 -13.27
CA MET A 176 -20.12 3.31 -11.88
C MET A 176 -18.63 3.66 -11.75
N ASP A 177 -17.91 3.81 -12.85
CA ASP A 177 -16.48 4.12 -12.86
C ASP A 177 -16.25 5.64 -12.81
N LEU A 178 -15.72 6.12 -11.70
CA LEU A 178 -15.41 7.53 -11.46
C LEU A 178 -14.00 7.93 -11.90
N THR A 179 -13.18 7.01 -12.37
CA THR A 179 -11.74 7.23 -12.60
C THR A 179 -11.47 8.46 -13.47
N LYS A 180 -12.14 8.58 -14.62
CA LYS A 180 -11.95 9.73 -15.53
C LYS A 180 -12.33 11.07 -14.89
N ARG A 181 -13.38 11.09 -14.09
CA ARG A 181 -13.86 12.30 -13.41
C ARG A 181 -12.92 12.71 -12.28
N VAL A 182 -12.45 11.74 -11.51
CA VAL A 182 -11.44 11.94 -10.47
C VAL A 182 -10.14 12.45 -11.10
N LEU A 183 -9.67 11.84 -12.22
CA LEU A 183 -8.48 12.27 -12.95
C LEU A 183 -8.59 13.72 -13.41
N ALA A 184 -9.67 14.08 -14.07
CA ALA A 184 -9.90 15.44 -14.55
C ALA A 184 -9.90 16.46 -13.40
N THR A 185 -10.54 16.11 -12.28
CA THR A 185 -10.58 16.98 -11.09
C THR A 185 -9.21 17.09 -10.41
N LEU A 186 -8.48 15.99 -10.34
CA LEU A 186 -7.12 15.94 -9.79
C LEU A 186 -6.18 16.82 -10.63
N ASP A 187 -6.18 16.66 -11.94
CA ASP A 187 -5.35 17.44 -12.87
C ASP A 187 -5.65 18.94 -12.89
N ALA A 188 -6.90 19.30 -12.60
CA ALA A 188 -7.30 20.70 -12.46
C ALA A 188 -6.83 21.34 -11.15
N ARG A 189 -6.72 20.56 -10.07
CA ARG A 189 -6.37 21.06 -8.72
C ARG A 189 -4.90 20.88 -8.36
N VAL A 190 -4.28 19.81 -8.85
CA VAL A 190 -2.93 19.40 -8.45
C VAL A 190 -2.10 19.06 -9.67
N SER A 191 -1.38 20.02 -10.18
CA SER A 191 -0.50 19.83 -11.34
C SER A 191 0.86 19.21 -10.97
N SER A 192 1.31 19.38 -9.73
CA SER A 192 2.61 18.90 -9.26
C SER A 192 2.60 18.62 -7.76
N ILE A 193 3.37 17.63 -7.33
CA ILE A 193 3.68 17.37 -5.92
C ILE A 193 5.19 17.39 -5.78
N PRO A 194 5.76 18.21 -4.87
CA PRO A 194 7.20 18.30 -4.69
C PRO A 194 7.78 17.01 -4.09
N VAL A 195 8.90 16.56 -4.65
CA VAL A 195 9.71 15.44 -4.16
C VAL A 195 10.96 16.03 -3.54
N ASN A 196 11.00 16.07 -2.20
CA ASN A 196 12.12 16.63 -1.43
C ASN A 196 13.05 15.47 -0.99
N ILE A 197 14.23 15.41 -1.60
CA ILE A 197 15.28 14.40 -1.34
C ILE A 197 16.45 15.05 -0.64
#